data_b519ecb2459e2735ce172875eaa9a6f3
#
_entry.id   b519ecb2459e2735ce172875eaa9a6f3
#
_cell.length_a   1.000
_cell.length_b   1.000
_cell.length_c   1.000
_cell.angle_alpha   90.00
_cell.angle_beta   90.00
_cell.angle_gamma   90.00
#
_symmetry.space_group_name_H-M   'P 1'
#
loop_
_entity.id
_entity.type
_entity.pdbx_description
1 polymer ?
#
loop_
_entity_poly.entity_id
_entity_poly.type
_entity_poly.pdbx_seq_one_letter_code
_entity_poly.pdbx_strand_id
1 'polypeptide(L)'
;MLEKKFRWSGILAEPAKKWHHDLYKNRTAKIETKCVWKTSGEILKFKETSEAELSTIASFANSDKLQESRKSGTVYDVETISLEDVLNEHNAPCLIDYLSIDTEGSEFEILKNFNFSKYKFRIITCEHNYTEARQQIYQLLTKNGYQRKFERLSKFDDWYVLSE
;
A
#
# COMPACT_ATOMS: atom_id res chain seq x y z
N MET A 1 -8.21 -14.50 3.40
CA MET A 1 -7.93 -15.83 2.77
C MET A 1 -6.53 -16.32 3.11
N LEU A 2 -5.47 -15.57 2.82
CA LEU A 2 -4.06 -15.96 3.05
C LEU A 2 -3.82 -16.42 4.50
N GLU A 3 -4.21 -15.62 5.47
CA GLU A 3 -4.06 -15.91 6.89
C GLU A 3 -4.82 -17.18 7.33
N LYS A 4 -6.15 -17.21 7.12
CA LYS A 4 -7.00 -18.29 7.63
C LYS A 4 -6.83 -19.62 6.89
N LYS A 5 -6.64 -19.58 5.56
CA LYS A 5 -6.61 -20.78 4.71
C LYS A 5 -5.19 -21.29 4.49
N PHE A 6 -4.23 -20.39 4.36
CA PHE A 6 -2.84 -20.72 4.04
C PHE A 6 -1.87 -20.49 5.20
N ARG A 7 -2.38 -20.05 6.37
CA ARG A 7 -1.60 -19.79 7.59
C ARG A 7 -0.46 -18.78 7.41
N TRP A 8 -0.67 -17.83 6.52
CA TRP A 8 0.29 -16.75 6.37
C TRP A 8 0.27 -15.84 7.59
N SER A 9 1.44 -15.38 7.98
CA SER A 9 1.62 -14.27 8.92
C SER A 9 1.98 -13.01 8.14
N GLY A 10 1.70 -11.84 8.70
CA GLY A 10 2.03 -10.60 8.01
C GLY A 10 1.64 -9.37 8.79
N ILE A 11 1.73 -8.24 8.11
CA ILE A 11 1.38 -6.92 8.61
C ILE A 11 0.25 -6.38 7.73
N LEU A 12 -0.76 -5.78 8.35
CA LEU A 12 -1.84 -5.05 7.67
C LEU A 12 -1.73 -3.59 8.10
N ALA A 13 -1.48 -2.70 7.14
CA ALA A 13 -1.46 -1.26 7.38
C ALA A 13 -2.77 -0.65 6.86
N GLU A 14 -3.49 0.06 7.75
CA GLU A 14 -4.80 0.64 7.44
C GLU A 14 -5.05 1.90 8.26
N PRO A 15 -4.98 3.10 7.66
CA PRO A 15 -5.22 4.35 8.37
C PRO A 15 -6.71 4.68 8.56
N ALA A 16 -7.63 4.07 7.78
CA ALA A 16 -9.04 4.35 7.88
C ALA A 16 -9.64 3.77 9.17
N LYS A 17 -10.04 4.64 10.08
CA LYS A 17 -10.53 4.27 11.42
C LYS A 17 -11.73 3.35 11.40
N LYS A 18 -12.57 3.44 10.36
CA LYS A 18 -13.73 2.57 10.16
C LYS A 18 -13.39 1.09 10.20
N TRP A 19 -12.19 0.70 9.70
CA TRP A 19 -11.79 -0.70 9.61
C TRP A 19 -11.10 -1.25 10.87
N HIS A 20 -10.61 -0.39 11.77
CA HIS A 20 -9.76 -0.83 12.88
C HIS A 20 -10.44 -1.87 13.77
N HIS A 21 -11.70 -1.65 14.17
CA HIS A 21 -12.44 -2.61 15.01
C HIS A 21 -12.50 -4.01 14.38
N ASP A 22 -12.83 -4.07 13.10
CA ASP A 22 -13.00 -5.34 12.40
C ASP A 22 -11.65 -6.00 12.10
N LEU A 23 -10.60 -5.24 11.86
CA LEU A 23 -9.24 -5.75 11.73
C LEU A 23 -8.79 -6.42 13.03
N TYR A 24 -8.85 -5.75 14.16
CA TYR A 24 -8.48 -6.32 15.45
C TYR A 24 -9.34 -7.53 15.85
N LYS A 25 -10.60 -7.54 15.50
CA LYS A 25 -11.51 -8.65 15.79
C LYS A 25 -11.28 -9.89 14.92
N ASN A 26 -10.95 -9.69 13.62
CA ASN A 26 -11.00 -10.75 12.62
C ASN A 26 -9.63 -11.21 12.10
N ARG A 27 -8.54 -10.53 12.48
CA ARG A 27 -7.18 -10.80 12.01
C ARG A 27 -6.26 -11.17 13.16
N THR A 28 -5.28 -12.03 12.87
CA THR A 28 -4.17 -12.37 13.76
C THR A 28 -2.86 -11.76 13.27
N ALA A 29 -2.86 -11.17 12.07
CA ALA A 29 -1.76 -10.38 11.54
C ALA A 29 -1.48 -9.17 12.45
N LYS A 30 -0.26 -8.67 12.41
CA LYS A 30 0.12 -7.40 13.04
C LYS A 30 -0.60 -6.25 12.35
N ILE A 31 -1.15 -5.31 13.11
CA ILE A 31 -1.93 -4.20 12.57
C ILE A 31 -1.17 -2.91 12.81
N GLU A 32 -0.92 -2.17 11.73
CA GLU A 32 -0.41 -0.81 11.74
C GLU A 32 -1.55 0.14 11.38
N THR A 33 -1.81 1.13 12.21
CA THR A 33 -2.90 2.10 12.00
C THR A 33 -2.42 3.46 11.51
N LYS A 34 -1.10 3.67 11.45
CA LYS A 34 -0.52 4.85 10.81
C LYS A 34 -0.66 4.75 9.29
N CYS A 35 -0.66 5.90 8.65
CA CYS A 35 -0.71 5.98 7.20
C CYS A 35 0.67 5.66 6.61
N VAL A 36 0.78 4.61 5.81
CA VAL A 36 2.03 4.33 5.10
C VAL A 36 2.31 5.45 4.10
N TRP A 37 3.49 6.05 4.21
CA TRP A 37 3.91 7.20 3.42
C TRP A 37 5.41 7.13 3.09
N LYS A 38 5.91 8.13 2.38
CA LYS A 38 7.35 8.25 2.03
C LYS A 38 8.26 8.45 3.24
N THR A 39 7.74 8.99 4.35
CA THR A 39 8.49 9.32 5.58
C THR A 39 7.62 9.05 6.80
N SER A 40 8.26 8.78 7.93
CA SER A 40 7.60 8.59 9.22
C SER A 40 7.49 9.91 10.00
N GLY A 41 6.46 10.01 10.88
CA GLY A 41 6.32 11.08 11.86
C GLY A 41 5.73 12.39 11.32
N GLU A 42 5.27 12.43 10.08
CA GLU A 42 4.49 13.54 9.55
C GLU A 42 3.02 13.39 9.96
N ILE A 43 2.32 14.53 10.04
CA ILE A 43 0.85 14.55 10.20
C ILE A 43 0.25 14.98 8.88
N LEU A 44 -0.55 14.10 8.28
CA LEU A 44 -1.25 14.35 7.03
C LEU A 44 -2.77 14.37 7.21
N LYS A 45 -3.45 15.10 6.34
CA LYS A 45 -4.90 15.04 6.22
C LYS A 45 -5.28 13.77 5.45
N PHE A 46 -6.03 12.89 6.08
CA PHE A 46 -6.57 11.69 5.49
C PHE A 46 -8.07 11.86 5.25
N LYS A 47 -8.52 11.49 4.08
CA LYS A 47 -9.93 11.55 3.69
C LYS A 47 -10.53 10.15 3.70
N GLU A 48 -11.29 9.86 4.75
CA GLU A 48 -12.08 8.63 4.85
C GLU A 48 -13.41 8.87 4.15
N THR A 49 -13.64 8.14 3.07
CA THR A 49 -14.83 8.28 2.23
C THR A 49 -15.97 7.39 2.71
N SER A 50 -17.20 7.60 2.21
CA SER A 50 -18.33 6.72 2.49
C SER A 50 -18.09 5.29 1.99
N GLU A 51 -17.46 5.15 0.82
CA GLU A 51 -16.89 3.91 0.31
C GLU A 51 -15.46 3.81 0.84
N ALA A 52 -15.29 3.25 2.04
CA ALA A 52 -14.03 3.34 2.78
C ALA A 52 -12.83 2.74 2.06
N GLU A 53 -13.05 1.85 1.11
CA GLU A 53 -12.05 1.29 0.20
C GLU A 53 -11.36 2.35 -0.64
N LEU A 54 -12.04 3.46 -0.94
CA LEU A 54 -11.52 4.57 -1.75
C LEU A 54 -10.88 5.69 -0.91
N SER A 55 -10.64 5.44 0.37
CA SER A 55 -10.06 6.42 1.29
C SER A 55 -8.59 6.64 1.00
N THR A 56 -8.13 7.89 1.04
CA THR A 56 -6.77 8.26 0.66
C THR A 56 -6.25 9.47 1.43
N ILE A 57 -4.96 9.75 1.31
CA ILE A 57 -4.39 11.04 1.73
C ILE A 57 -5.09 12.16 0.94
N ALA A 58 -5.57 13.20 1.62
CA ALA A 58 -6.45 14.21 1.03
C ALA A 58 -5.87 14.89 -0.23
N SER A 59 -4.55 14.99 -0.37
CA SER A 59 -3.89 15.53 -1.57
C SER A 59 -4.05 14.66 -2.80
N PHE A 60 -4.35 13.37 -2.65
CA PHE A 60 -4.58 12.43 -3.76
C PHE A 60 -6.07 12.22 -4.07
N ALA A 61 -6.97 12.82 -3.31
CA ALA A 61 -8.42 12.60 -3.50
C ALA A 61 -8.95 12.92 -4.92
N ASN A 62 -8.20 13.69 -5.68
CA ASN A 62 -8.53 14.10 -7.06
C ASN A 62 -7.54 13.55 -8.10
N SER A 63 -6.73 12.54 -7.77
CA SER A 63 -5.62 12.08 -8.61
C SER A 63 -6.04 11.16 -9.75
N ASP A 64 -7.25 10.60 -9.71
CA ASP A 64 -7.73 9.61 -10.65
C ASP A 64 -9.23 9.78 -11.00
N LYS A 65 -9.78 8.80 -11.72
CA LYS A 65 -11.18 8.80 -12.17
C LYS A 65 -12.19 8.59 -11.03
N LEU A 66 -11.75 8.23 -9.82
CA LEU A 66 -12.61 7.97 -8.66
C LEU A 66 -12.86 9.23 -7.81
N GLN A 67 -12.40 10.40 -8.26
CA GLN A 67 -12.56 11.68 -7.57
C GLN A 67 -14.02 11.99 -7.18
N GLU A 68 -15.00 11.61 -8.02
CA GLU A 68 -16.42 11.83 -7.75
C GLU A 68 -16.90 11.03 -6.53
N SER A 69 -16.52 9.76 -6.45
CA SER A 69 -16.84 8.89 -5.31
C SER A 69 -16.18 9.36 -4.01
N ARG A 70 -15.09 10.12 -4.12
CA ARG A 70 -14.37 10.70 -2.98
C ARG A 70 -14.87 12.09 -2.56
N LYS A 71 -15.90 12.66 -3.17
CA LYS A 71 -16.43 14.00 -2.80
C LYS A 71 -16.95 14.03 -1.37
N SER A 72 -17.65 13.00 -0.94
CA SER A 72 -18.16 12.86 0.44
C SER A 72 -17.14 12.14 1.32
N GLY A 73 -17.16 12.46 2.61
CA GLY A 73 -16.30 11.77 3.59
C GLY A 73 -15.84 12.69 4.72
N THR A 74 -15.15 12.11 5.68
CA THR A 74 -14.60 12.81 6.84
C THR A 74 -13.10 13.00 6.65
N VAL A 75 -12.59 14.20 6.94
CA VAL A 75 -11.16 14.49 6.91
C VAL A 75 -10.64 14.60 8.33
N TYR A 76 -9.56 13.88 8.64
CA TYR A 76 -8.89 13.93 9.93
C TYR A 76 -7.38 13.79 9.78
N ASP A 77 -6.67 14.08 10.85
CA ASP A 77 -5.23 13.94 10.91
C ASP A 77 -4.82 12.48 11.15
N VAL A 78 -3.82 12.03 10.40
CA VAL A 78 -3.16 10.74 10.59
C VAL A 78 -1.65 10.95 10.70
N GLU A 79 -1.02 10.19 11.60
CA GLU A 79 0.43 10.09 11.65
C GLU A 79 0.92 9.18 10.53
N THR A 80 2.05 9.52 9.93
CA THR A 80 2.65 8.70 8.88
C THR A 80 3.72 7.75 9.40
N ILE A 81 3.93 6.68 8.65
CA ILE A 81 5.03 5.74 8.84
C ILE A 81 5.57 5.32 7.47
N SER A 82 6.90 5.26 7.31
CA SER A 82 7.48 4.73 6.08
C SER A 82 7.30 3.22 5.97
N LEU A 83 7.25 2.69 4.74
CA LEU A 83 7.17 1.24 4.54
C LEU A 83 8.37 0.52 5.19
N GLU A 84 9.56 1.13 5.16
CA GLU A 84 10.75 0.57 5.83
C GLU A 84 10.56 0.50 7.33
N ASP A 85 10.01 1.55 7.96
CA ASP A 85 9.79 1.57 9.40
C ASP A 85 8.68 0.63 9.84
N VAL A 86 7.62 0.46 9.04
CA VAL A 86 6.63 -0.61 9.27
C VAL A 86 7.31 -1.97 9.36
N LEU A 87 8.19 -2.28 8.42
CA LEU A 87 8.91 -3.55 8.40
C LEU A 87 9.88 -3.69 9.58
N ASN A 88 10.56 -2.60 9.96
CA ASN A 88 11.46 -2.57 11.11
C ASN A 88 10.71 -2.77 12.44
N GLU A 89 9.66 -2.00 12.70
CA GLU A 89 8.89 -2.04 13.95
C GLU A 89 8.26 -3.42 14.18
N HIS A 90 7.86 -4.07 13.10
CA HIS A 90 7.27 -5.40 13.16
C HIS A 90 8.26 -6.55 13.00
N ASN A 91 9.57 -6.28 12.93
CA ASN A 91 10.64 -7.28 12.78
C ASN A 91 10.38 -8.21 11.58
N ALA A 92 10.08 -7.62 10.42
CA ALA A 92 9.88 -8.38 9.19
C ALA A 92 11.21 -8.99 8.69
N PRO A 93 11.18 -10.16 8.03
CA PRO A 93 12.38 -10.72 7.40
C PRO A 93 12.83 -9.85 6.21
N CYS A 94 14.13 -9.87 5.89
CA CYS A 94 14.66 -9.10 4.76
C CYS A 94 14.08 -9.54 3.40
N LEU A 95 13.68 -10.80 3.27
CA LEU A 95 12.98 -11.33 2.11
C LEU A 95 11.55 -11.72 2.50
N ILE A 96 10.59 -11.02 1.93
CA ILE A 96 9.16 -11.12 2.23
C ILE A 96 8.47 -11.76 1.02
N ASP A 97 7.53 -12.66 1.26
CA ASP A 97 6.89 -13.39 0.15
C ASP A 97 5.97 -12.50 -0.69
N TYR A 98 5.25 -11.56 -0.05
CA TYR A 98 4.25 -10.79 -0.76
C TYR A 98 4.06 -9.39 -0.17
N LEU A 99 4.02 -8.39 -1.04
CA LEU A 99 3.53 -7.03 -0.77
C LEU A 99 2.31 -6.76 -1.65
N SER A 100 1.21 -6.36 -1.05
CA SER A 100 0.10 -5.69 -1.73
C SER A 100 0.13 -4.22 -1.33
N ILE A 101 0.22 -3.34 -2.30
CA ILE A 101 0.19 -1.90 -2.08
C ILE A 101 -0.91 -1.28 -2.92
N ASP A 102 -1.89 -0.72 -2.22
CA ASP A 102 -3.11 -0.14 -2.74
C ASP A 102 -3.48 0.98 -1.76
N THR A 103 -3.07 2.19 -2.08
CA THR A 103 -3.13 3.35 -1.20
C THR A 103 -3.85 4.53 -1.85
N GLU A 104 -4.53 4.21 -2.97
CA GLU A 104 -5.37 5.16 -3.70
C GLU A 104 -4.61 6.42 -4.16
N GLY A 105 -3.42 6.17 -4.77
CA GLY A 105 -2.64 7.16 -5.50
C GLY A 105 -1.27 7.51 -4.91
N SER A 106 -0.90 6.99 -3.75
CA SER A 106 0.40 7.31 -3.12
C SER A 106 1.48 6.24 -3.32
N GLU A 107 1.21 5.16 -4.05
CA GLU A 107 2.06 3.98 -4.24
C GLU A 107 3.46 4.34 -4.74
N PHE A 108 3.54 5.21 -5.75
CA PHE A 108 4.83 5.62 -6.31
C PHE A 108 5.69 6.38 -5.29
N GLU A 109 5.10 7.29 -4.52
CA GLU A 109 5.84 8.05 -3.51
C GLU A 109 6.34 7.17 -2.37
N ILE A 110 5.58 6.16 -1.98
CA ILE A 110 5.98 5.17 -0.98
C ILE A 110 7.15 4.33 -1.52
N LEU A 111 6.99 3.72 -2.68
CA LEU A 111 7.98 2.82 -3.27
C LEU A 111 9.28 3.52 -3.67
N LYS A 112 9.21 4.77 -4.14
CA LYS A 112 10.37 5.59 -4.52
C LYS A 112 11.30 5.85 -3.34
N ASN A 113 10.75 5.94 -2.14
CA ASN A 113 11.50 6.20 -0.91
C ASN A 113 11.84 4.92 -0.13
N PHE A 114 11.50 3.74 -0.68
CA PHE A 114 11.77 2.45 -0.06
C PHE A 114 13.16 1.91 -0.38
N ASN A 115 13.82 1.32 0.61
CA ASN A 115 15.16 0.75 0.46
C ASN A 115 15.12 -0.71 0.00
N PHE A 116 15.06 -0.93 -1.30
CA PHE A 116 15.10 -2.26 -1.91
C PHE A 116 16.41 -3.03 -1.70
N SER A 117 17.47 -2.41 -1.18
CA SER A 117 18.71 -3.12 -0.82
C SER A 117 18.60 -3.81 0.55
N LYS A 118 17.76 -3.28 1.45
CA LYS A 118 17.54 -3.82 2.80
C LYS A 118 16.44 -4.87 2.83
N TYR A 119 15.33 -4.59 2.16
CA TYR A 119 14.18 -5.50 2.08
C TYR A 119 13.84 -5.79 0.63
N LYS A 120 13.40 -7.01 0.39
CA LYS A 120 12.90 -7.46 -0.92
C LYS A 120 11.59 -8.21 -0.76
N PHE A 121 10.77 -8.16 -1.78
CA PHE A 121 9.52 -8.91 -1.87
C PHE A 121 9.64 -9.91 -3.02
N ARG A 122 9.18 -11.16 -2.84
CA ARG A 122 9.15 -12.12 -3.95
C ARG A 122 8.12 -11.71 -4.99
N ILE A 123 6.96 -11.23 -4.52
CA ILE A 123 5.85 -10.78 -5.34
C ILE A 123 5.37 -9.42 -4.82
N ILE A 124 5.12 -8.49 -5.72
CA ILE A 124 4.47 -7.22 -5.44
C ILE A 124 3.23 -7.12 -6.33
N THR A 125 2.08 -6.81 -5.74
CA THR A 125 0.93 -6.25 -6.47
C THR A 125 0.80 -4.79 -6.10
N CYS A 126 0.68 -3.94 -7.11
CA CYS A 126 0.67 -2.50 -6.93
C CYS A 126 -0.47 -1.89 -7.75
N GLU A 127 -1.39 -1.23 -7.06
CA GLU A 127 -2.45 -0.47 -7.71
C GLU A 127 -1.87 0.68 -8.53
N HIS A 128 -2.53 1.00 -9.64
CA HIS A 128 -2.13 2.09 -10.51
C HIS A 128 -3.29 2.91 -11.07
N ASN A 129 -4.51 2.42 -10.98
CA ASN A 129 -5.74 3.08 -11.45
C ASN A 129 -5.61 3.75 -12.84
N TYR A 130 -4.74 3.19 -13.72
CA TYR A 130 -4.40 3.73 -15.05
C TYR A 130 -3.84 5.15 -15.04
N THR A 131 -3.24 5.58 -13.93
CA THR A 131 -2.59 6.90 -13.81
C THR A 131 -1.18 6.88 -14.44
N GLU A 132 -0.59 8.06 -14.59
CA GLU A 132 0.82 8.18 -15.06
C GLU A 132 1.83 7.53 -14.11
N ALA A 133 1.49 7.40 -12.83
CA ALA A 133 2.30 6.72 -11.82
C ALA A 133 2.62 5.27 -12.21
N ARG A 134 1.74 4.59 -12.97
CA ARG A 134 1.97 3.22 -13.46
C ARG A 134 3.32 3.07 -14.16
N GLN A 135 3.65 4.00 -15.05
CA GLN A 135 4.92 3.94 -15.79
C GLN A 135 6.12 4.22 -14.89
N GLN A 136 5.97 5.11 -13.93
CA GLN A 136 7.01 5.42 -12.95
C GLN A 136 7.28 4.22 -12.01
N ILE A 137 6.23 3.56 -11.53
CA ILE A 137 6.30 2.33 -10.73
C ILE A 137 6.99 1.22 -11.52
N TYR A 138 6.60 1.01 -12.77
CA TYR A 138 7.22 0.02 -13.65
C TYR A 138 8.73 0.24 -13.80
N GLN A 139 9.17 1.47 -14.09
CA GLN A 139 10.58 1.81 -14.23
C GLN A 139 11.34 1.60 -12.91
N LEU A 140 10.76 2.03 -11.80
CA LEU A 140 11.35 1.89 -10.47
C LEU A 140 11.55 0.42 -10.10
N LEU A 141 10.51 -0.39 -10.21
CA LEU A 141 10.56 -1.80 -9.83
C LEU A 141 11.46 -2.61 -10.76
N THR A 142 11.42 -2.34 -12.08
CA THR A 142 12.34 -2.99 -13.04
C THR A 142 13.82 -2.68 -12.72
N LYS A 143 14.13 -1.42 -12.39
CA LYS A 143 15.49 -1.02 -11.96
C LYS A 143 15.94 -1.77 -10.69
N ASN A 144 15.00 -2.15 -9.82
CA ASN A 144 15.27 -2.89 -8.59
C ASN A 144 15.16 -4.42 -8.73
N GLY A 145 15.18 -4.95 -9.96
CA GLY A 145 15.26 -6.39 -10.24
C GLY A 145 13.91 -7.10 -10.32
N TYR A 146 12.81 -6.38 -10.48
CA TYR A 146 11.49 -6.97 -10.65
C TYR A 146 11.09 -7.06 -12.12
N GLN A 147 10.34 -8.10 -12.46
CA GLN A 147 9.72 -8.29 -13.78
C GLN A 147 8.20 -8.20 -13.66
N ARG A 148 7.57 -7.34 -14.46
CA ARG A 148 6.11 -7.31 -14.55
C ARG A 148 5.60 -8.58 -15.22
N LYS A 149 4.54 -9.17 -14.65
CA LYS A 149 3.91 -10.41 -15.11
C LYS A 149 2.42 -10.19 -15.30
N PHE A 150 1.82 -11.02 -16.15
CA PHE A 150 0.38 -11.09 -16.36
C PHE A 150 -0.30 -9.76 -16.75
N GLU A 151 0.40 -8.88 -17.44
CA GLU A 151 -0.08 -7.54 -17.82
C GLU A 151 -1.45 -7.53 -18.52
N ARG A 152 -1.75 -8.61 -19.29
CA ARG A 152 -3.04 -8.75 -19.98
C ARG A 152 -4.19 -9.18 -19.06
N LEU A 153 -3.88 -9.70 -17.89
CA LEU A 153 -4.85 -10.19 -16.91
C LEU A 153 -5.06 -9.19 -15.77
N SER A 154 -4.06 -8.38 -15.49
CA SER A 154 -4.16 -7.32 -14.49
C SER A 154 -5.11 -6.22 -14.99
N LYS A 155 -5.86 -5.61 -14.07
CA LYS A 155 -6.79 -4.52 -14.37
C LYS A 155 -6.29 -3.23 -13.72
N PHE A 156 -6.54 -3.10 -12.43
CA PHE A 156 -6.20 -1.92 -11.64
C PHE A 156 -4.80 -2.04 -11.01
N ASP A 157 -4.28 -3.28 -10.89
CA ASP A 157 -2.98 -3.58 -10.32
C ASP A 157 -2.01 -4.07 -11.39
N ASP A 158 -0.73 -3.75 -11.27
CA ASP A 158 0.34 -4.48 -11.94
C ASP A 158 0.99 -5.47 -10.96
N TRP A 159 1.39 -6.63 -11.48
CA TRP A 159 2.00 -7.70 -10.72
C TRP A 159 3.47 -7.84 -11.08
N TYR A 160 4.32 -7.85 -10.08
CA TYR A 160 5.77 -7.92 -10.23
C TYR A 160 6.34 -9.10 -9.48
N VAL A 161 7.33 -9.77 -10.07
CA VAL A 161 8.05 -10.89 -9.48
C VAL A 161 9.53 -10.53 -9.43
N LEU A 162 10.16 -10.77 -8.29
CA LEU A 162 11.61 -10.58 -8.15
C LEU A 162 12.33 -11.55 -9.09
N SER A 163 13.27 -11.04 -9.89
CA SER A 163 14.14 -11.87 -10.72
C SER A 163 15.15 -12.62 -9.84
N GLU A 164 15.45 -13.86 -10.22
CA GLU A 164 16.51 -14.67 -9.61
C GLU A 164 17.89 -14.10 -9.88
#